data_436c004f6ebdfc81521022497b3421c9
#
_entry.id   436c004f6ebdfc81521022497b3421c9
#
_cell.length_a   1.000
_cell.length_b   1.000
_cell.length_c   1.000
_cell.angle_alpha   90.00
_cell.angle_beta   90.00
_cell.angle_gamma   90.00
#
_symmetry.space_group_name_H-M   'P 1'
#
loop_
_entity.id
_entity.type
_entity.pdbx_description
1 polymer ?
#
loop_
_entity_poly.entity_id
_entity_poly.type
_entity_poly.pdbx_seq_one_letter_code
_entity_poly.pdbx_strand_id
1 'polypeptide(L)'
;ENGDYIDEIDFGSFGFAGYGGAIDLGVSYKLLDKLTLSASVLDLGFIKWSKSNTSIARANAEQTYDLLDPASQQEFMNIVNSGEILNYDMLQLKTEEASEKSRTRGLTSTMVLGAEYALLNDWLVVGALYTGRFAKPKTLNELTFSACIRPTNAFNVAASYSVLQGAGKTFGLALKLGPFFAGTDYMFFGKNTKNVN
;
A
#
# COMPACT_ATOMS: atom_id res chain seq x y z
N GLU A 1 -19.93 35.08 -6.08
CA GLU A 1 -19.32 34.50 -4.85
C GLU A 1 -17.99 33.93 -5.26
N ASN A 2 -16.91 34.67 -4.99
CA ASN A 2 -15.56 34.24 -5.28
C ASN A 2 -15.20 33.12 -4.27
N GLY A 3 -15.28 31.88 -4.69
CA GLY A 3 -14.69 30.80 -3.92
C GLY A 3 -13.17 30.94 -3.96
N ASP A 4 -12.52 30.88 -2.81
CA ASP A 4 -11.06 30.92 -2.69
C ASP A 4 -10.45 29.69 -3.36
N TYR A 5 -10.10 29.84 -4.64
CA TYR A 5 -9.30 28.84 -5.34
C TYR A 5 -7.83 29.01 -4.96
N ILE A 6 -7.10 27.91 -4.97
CA ILE A 6 -5.66 27.92 -4.72
C ILE A 6 -4.98 28.28 -6.04
N ASP A 7 -4.46 29.50 -6.11
CA ASP A 7 -3.75 30.03 -7.29
C ASP A 7 -2.26 29.67 -7.25
N GLU A 8 -1.71 29.47 -6.04
CA GLU A 8 -0.28 29.22 -5.84
C GLU A 8 -0.05 28.22 -4.72
N ILE A 9 0.90 27.31 -4.92
CA ILE A 9 1.39 26.41 -3.88
C ILE A 9 2.69 26.97 -3.33
N ASP A 10 2.63 27.59 -2.15
CA ASP A 10 3.81 28.04 -1.44
C ASP A 10 4.49 26.88 -0.69
N PHE A 11 5.72 26.55 -1.09
CA PHE A 11 6.58 25.60 -0.39
C PHE A 11 7.45 26.27 0.67
N GLY A 12 7.10 27.46 1.10
CA GLY A 12 7.96 28.44 1.78
C GLY A 12 8.41 28.14 3.20
N SER A 13 7.95 27.12 3.89
CA SER A 13 8.49 26.80 5.21
C SER A 13 8.59 25.30 5.47
N PHE A 14 9.81 24.81 5.60
CA PHE A 14 10.07 23.47 6.13
C PHE A 14 9.77 23.44 7.63
N GLY A 15 8.59 22.98 7.99
CA GLY A 15 8.18 22.74 9.37
C GLY A 15 7.74 21.28 9.56
N PHE A 16 7.69 20.83 10.82
CA PHE A 16 7.12 19.51 11.10
C PHE A 16 5.62 19.51 10.77
N ALA A 17 5.25 18.70 9.78
CA ALA A 17 3.86 18.56 9.35
C ALA A 17 2.96 17.88 10.40
N GLY A 18 3.56 17.21 11.39
CA GLY A 18 2.85 16.52 12.45
C GLY A 18 3.77 15.65 13.29
N TYR A 19 3.18 14.88 14.20
CA TYR A 19 3.86 13.88 14.99
C TYR A 19 3.01 12.63 15.11
N GLY A 20 3.66 11.51 15.37
CA GLY A 20 2.99 10.23 15.56
C GLY A 20 3.89 9.24 16.25
N GLY A 21 3.32 8.10 16.55
CA GLY A 21 4.05 6.97 17.10
C GLY A 21 3.32 5.68 16.81
N ALA A 22 4.07 4.59 16.74
CA ALA A 22 3.54 3.25 16.58
C ALA A 22 4.31 2.27 17.45
N ILE A 23 3.66 1.15 17.74
CA ILE A 23 4.22 0.03 18.48
C ILE A 23 4.05 -1.23 17.64
N ASP A 24 5.11 -1.99 17.49
CA ASP A 24 5.15 -3.30 16.88
C ASP A 24 5.36 -4.34 17.97
N LEU A 25 4.51 -5.36 17.97
CA LEU A 25 4.57 -6.45 18.92
C LEU A 25 4.60 -7.77 18.18
N GLY A 26 5.46 -8.68 18.59
CA GLY A 26 5.55 -10.00 17.98
C GLY A 26 6.00 -11.06 18.97
N VAL A 27 5.54 -12.27 18.75
CA VAL A 27 5.91 -13.45 19.49
C VAL A 27 6.10 -14.61 18.54
N SER A 28 7.09 -15.44 18.80
CA SER A 28 7.31 -16.72 18.16
C SER A 28 7.50 -17.78 19.25
N TYR A 29 6.78 -18.88 19.10
CA TYR A 29 6.79 -19.95 20.09
C TYR A 29 6.96 -21.31 19.40
N LYS A 30 7.95 -22.06 19.84
CA LYS A 30 8.17 -23.43 19.41
C LYS A 30 7.29 -24.37 20.25
N LEU A 31 6.11 -24.69 19.70
CA LEU A 31 5.10 -25.48 20.40
C LEU A 31 5.52 -26.95 20.54
N LEU A 32 6.13 -27.50 19.48
CA LEU A 32 6.67 -28.85 19.43
C LEU A 32 8.08 -28.76 18.83
N ASP A 33 8.86 -29.86 18.90
CA ASP A 33 10.21 -29.86 18.31
C ASP A 33 10.26 -29.46 16.85
N LYS A 34 9.14 -29.65 16.14
CA LYS A 34 9.00 -29.41 14.69
C LYS A 34 8.01 -28.32 14.33
N LEU A 35 7.20 -27.82 15.27
CA LEU A 35 6.16 -26.83 15.03
C LEU A 35 6.50 -25.49 15.69
N THR A 36 6.64 -24.46 14.88
CA THR A 36 6.81 -23.08 15.34
C THR A 36 5.57 -22.27 14.94
N LEU A 37 5.01 -21.56 15.92
CA LEU A 37 3.92 -20.62 15.71
C LEU A 37 4.44 -19.21 15.92
N SER A 38 3.97 -18.28 15.12
CA SER A 38 4.30 -16.85 15.24
C SER A 38 3.06 -15.99 15.12
N ALA A 39 3.06 -14.88 15.85
CA ALA A 39 2.03 -13.86 15.75
C ALA A 39 2.67 -12.49 15.93
N SER A 40 2.27 -11.53 15.11
CA SER A 40 2.69 -10.14 15.28
C SER A 40 1.59 -9.16 14.90
N VAL A 41 1.65 -7.99 15.53
CA VAL A 41 0.85 -6.82 15.17
C VAL A 41 1.83 -5.68 14.95
N LEU A 42 1.76 -5.08 13.77
CA LEU A 42 2.64 -4.02 13.32
C LEU A 42 1.85 -2.72 13.13
N ASP A 43 2.53 -1.58 13.28
CA ASP A 43 1.97 -0.25 13.05
C ASP A 43 0.74 0.07 13.92
N LEU A 44 0.67 -0.47 15.16
CA LEU A 44 -0.38 -0.12 16.08
C LEU A 44 -0.12 1.30 16.62
N GLY A 45 -0.63 2.30 15.92
CA GLY A 45 -0.28 3.67 16.20
C GLY A 45 -1.17 4.71 15.55
N PHE A 46 -0.72 5.95 15.65
CA PHE A 46 -1.42 7.10 15.09
C PHE A 46 -0.43 8.15 14.57
N ILE A 47 -0.94 9.01 13.71
CA ILE A 47 -0.29 10.25 13.28
C ILE A 47 -1.25 11.42 13.49
N LYS A 48 -0.74 12.49 14.07
CA LYS A 48 -1.45 13.75 14.26
C LYS A 48 -0.82 14.84 13.40
N TRP A 49 -1.57 15.33 12.45
CA TRP A 49 -1.16 16.39 11.54
C TRP A 49 -1.38 17.77 12.16
N SER A 50 -0.42 18.65 11.99
CA SER A 50 -0.50 20.04 12.42
C SER A 50 -1.37 20.84 11.46
N LYS A 51 -2.21 21.74 12.00
CA LYS A 51 -3.00 22.65 11.17
C LYS A 51 -2.17 23.71 10.48
N SER A 52 -1.02 24.10 11.06
CA SER A 52 -0.21 25.19 10.56
C SER A 52 0.68 24.82 9.38
N ASN A 53 1.03 23.54 9.25
CA ASN A 53 1.98 23.06 8.25
C ASN A 53 1.39 22.02 7.29
N THR A 54 0.08 21.83 7.33
CA THR A 54 -0.63 20.92 6.40
C THR A 54 -1.98 21.48 6.04
N SER A 55 -2.27 21.57 4.77
CA SER A 55 -3.59 21.88 4.22
C SER A 55 -4.14 20.69 3.43
N ILE A 56 -5.45 20.62 3.30
CA ILE A 56 -6.11 19.71 2.37
C ILE A 56 -6.72 20.54 1.27
N ALA A 57 -6.34 20.24 0.06
CA ALA A 57 -7.03 20.75 -1.12
C ALA A 57 -7.86 19.59 -1.74
N ARG A 58 -9.07 19.88 -2.17
CA ARG A 58 -9.87 18.99 -3.01
C ARG A 58 -10.01 19.57 -4.38
N ALA A 59 -9.83 18.72 -5.38
CA ALA A 59 -10.26 19.03 -6.72
C ALA A 59 -11.80 18.96 -6.75
N ASN A 60 -12.43 20.04 -7.19
CA ASN A 60 -13.88 20.14 -7.36
C ASN A 60 -14.21 20.48 -8.81
N ALA A 61 -13.47 19.88 -9.75
CA ALA A 61 -13.68 20.10 -11.16
C ALA A 61 -14.90 19.30 -11.64
N GLU A 62 -16.04 19.96 -11.76
CA GLU A 62 -17.20 19.51 -12.55
C GLU A 62 -17.32 20.40 -13.78
N GLN A 63 -16.31 20.39 -14.66
CA GLN A 63 -16.43 21.03 -15.96
C GLN A 63 -16.83 19.99 -16.99
N THR A 64 -18.01 20.19 -17.56
CA THR A 64 -18.50 19.40 -18.67
C THR A 64 -18.46 20.26 -19.93
N TYR A 65 -17.61 19.87 -20.87
CA TYR A 65 -17.57 20.51 -22.18
C TYR A 65 -18.50 19.76 -23.13
N ASP A 66 -19.52 20.47 -23.63
CA ASP A 66 -20.36 19.93 -24.73
C ASP A 66 -19.59 20.13 -26.04
N LEU A 67 -18.96 19.07 -26.51
CA LEU A 67 -18.19 19.11 -27.76
C LEU A 67 -19.07 19.25 -29.01
N LEU A 68 -20.39 19.28 -28.89
CA LEU A 68 -21.32 19.59 -29.97
C LEU A 68 -21.60 21.09 -30.05
N ASP A 69 -21.34 21.84 -29.00
CA ASP A 69 -21.43 23.30 -29.00
C ASP A 69 -20.13 23.94 -29.49
N PRO A 70 -20.18 24.78 -30.56
CA PRO A 70 -18.96 25.42 -31.10
C PRO A 70 -18.19 26.31 -30.12
N ALA A 71 -18.88 26.94 -29.17
CA ALA A 71 -18.22 27.78 -28.15
C ALA A 71 -17.43 26.92 -27.17
N SER A 72 -18.02 25.83 -26.67
CA SER A 72 -17.35 24.87 -25.78
C SER A 72 -16.19 24.15 -26.47
N GLN A 73 -16.32 23.86 -27.77
CA GLN A 73 -15.21 23.33 -28.57
C GLN A 73 -14.03 24.28 -28.63
N GLN A 74 -14.29 25.57 -28.86
CA GLN A 74 -13.24 26.57 -29.00
C GLN A 74 -12.52 26.82 -27.68
N GLU A 75 -13.25 26.82 -26.56
CA GLU A 75 -12.70 26.93 -25.23
C GLU A 75 -11.83 25.70 -24.89
N PHE A 76 -12.29 24.48 -25.13
CA PHE A 76 -11.52 23.26 -24.95
C PHE A 76 -10.26 23.23 -25.82
N MET A 77 -10.34 23.63 -27.08
CA MET A 77 -9.18 23.70 -27.98
C MET A 77 -8.17 24.76 -27.53
N ASN A 78 -8.61 25.87 -26.96
CA ASN A 78 -7.71 26.88 -26.41
C ASN A 78 -6.93 26.33 -25.23
N ILE A 79 -7.58 25.58 -24.33
CA ILE A 79 -6.93 24.92 -23.18
C ILE A 79 -5.92 23.86 -23.65
N VAL A 80 -6.27 23.08 -24.68
CA VAL A 80 -5.37 22.07 -25.25
C VAL A 80 -4.15 22.72 -25.91
N ASN A 81 -4.35 23.81 -26.65
CA ASN A 81 -3.28 24.49 -27.40
C ASN A 81 -2.37 25.34 -26.51
N SER A 82 -2.86 25.85 -25.38
CA SER A 82 -2.03 26.57 -24.40
C SER A 82 -1.07 25.67 -23.65
N GLY A 83 -1.25 24.34 -23.72
CA GLY A 83 -0.49 23.38 -22.94
C GLY A 83 -0.88 23.35 -21.46
N GLU A 84 -1.91 24.08 -21.09
CA GLU A 84 -2.42 24.23 -19.71
C GLU A 84 -3.32 23.06 -19.26
N ILE A 85 -3.30 21.95 -19.97
CA ILE A 85 -4.12 20.74 -19.66
C ILE A 85 -3.87 20.23 -18.22
N LEU A 86 -2.78 20.65 -17.58
CA LEU A 86 -2.43 20.35 -16.20
C LEU A 86 -2.36 21.60 -15.32
N ASN A 87 -2.98 22.69 -15.71
CA ASN A 87 -3.00 23.89 -14.89
C ASN A 87 -3.85 23.67 -13.63
N TYR A 88 -3.40 24.20 -12.49
CA TYR A 88 -4.10 24.12 -11.20
C TYR A 88 -5.52 24.72 -11.30
N ASP A 89 -5.75 25.67 -12.17
CA ASP A 89 -7.06 26.29 -12.43
C ASP A 89 -8.09 25.28 -12.92
N MET A 90 -7.69 24.30 -13.74
CA MET A 90 -8.59 23.24 -14.19
C MET A 90 -9.03 22.30 -13.05
N LEU A 91 -8.19 22.10 -12.05
CA LEU A 91 -8.51 21.23 -10.92
C LEU A 91 -9.44 21.91 -9.93
N GLN A 92 -9.64 23.24 -10.05
CA GLN A 92 -10.45 24.05 -9.12
C GLN A 92 -10.20 23.64 -7.67
N LEU A 93 -8.91 23.62 -7.27
CA LEU A 93 -8.52 23.19 -5.96
C LEU A 93 -9.07 24.17 -4.91
N LYS A 94 -9.90 23.67 -4.03
CA LYS A 94 -10.42 24.42 -2.88
C LYS A 94 -9.82 23.87 -1.60
N THR A 95 -9.39 24.76 -0.72
CA THR A 95 -8.97 24.35 0.63
C THR A 95 -10.18 23.90 1.43
N GLU A 96 -10.11 22.72 2.03
CA GLU A 96 -11.17 22.25 2.93
C GLU A 96 -11.10 22.98 4.28
N GLU A 97 -12.27 23.37 4.83
CA GLU A 97 -12.37 23.90 6.19
C GLU A 97 -11.80 22.93 7.25
N ALA A 98 -11.83 21.61 6.96
CA ALA A 98 -11.20 20.60 7.79
C ALA A 98 -9.69 20.74 7.91
N SER A 99 -9.03 21.46 6.99
CA SER A 99 -7.60 21.75 7.05
C SER A 99 -7.22 22.73 8.15
N GLU A 100 -8.16 23.53 8.63
CA GLU A 100 -7.94 24.46 9.73
C GLU A 100 -7.89 23.81 11.12
N LYS A 101 -8.12 22.51 11.19
CA LYS A 101 -8.12 21.73 12.45
C LYS A 101 -7.03 20.67 12.42
N SER A 102 -6.38 20.47 13.57
CA SER A 102 -5.47 19.32 13.72
C SER A 102 -6.22 18.02 13.49
N ARG A 103 -5.61 17.10 12.75
CA ARG A 103 -6.22 15.81 12.38
C ARG A 103 -5.43 14.66 12.95
N THR A 104 -6.11 13.73 13.57
CA THR A 104 -5.50 12.48 14.03
C THR A 104 -6.02 11.34 13.17
N ARG A 105 -5.11 10.52 12.64
CA ARG A 105 -5.42 9.30 11.92
C ARG A 105 -4.67 8.12 12.53
N GLY A 106 -5.36 7.01 12.74
CA GLY A 106 -4.71 5.74 13.02
C GLY A 106 -3.89 5.28 11.83
N LEU A 107 -2.75 4.68 12.10
CA LEU A 107 -1.95 4.01 11.07
C LEU A 107 -2.66 2.76 10.57
N THR A 108 -2.26 2.30 9.40
CA THR A 108 -2.76 1.04 8.86
C THR A 108 -2.07 -0.11 9.56
N SER A 109 -2.70 -0.64 10.61
CA SER A 109 -2.13 -1.76 11.35
C SER A 109 -2.19 -3.06 10.56
N THR A 110 -1.18 -3.89 10.75
CA THR A 110 -1.03 -5.19 10.10
C THR A 110 -0.91 -6.27 11.15
N MET A 111 -1.75 -7.30 11.03
CA MET A 111 -1.64 -8.53 11.82
C MET A 111 -1.03 -9.64 10.96
N VAL A 112 -0.04 -10.33 11.49
CA VAL A 112 0.61 -11.46 10.83
C VAL A 112 0.54 -12.67 11.74
N LEU A 113 0.05 -13.78 11.21
CA LEU A 113 0.02 -15.08 11.89
C LEU A 113 0.77 -16.10 11.04
N GLY A 114 1.71 -16.79 11.64
CA GLY A 114 2.53 -17.78 10.96
C GLY A 114 2.53 -19.12 11.67
N ALA A 115 2.60 -20.19 10.88
CA ALA A 115 2.83 -21.54 11.35
C ALA A 115 3.83 -22.22 10.43
N GLU A 116 4.88 -22.78 10.99
CA GLU A 116 5.91 -23.52 10.26
C GLU A 116 6.09 -24.91 10.86
N TYR A 117 6.15 -25.90 10.02
CA TYR A 117 6.38 -27.30 10.41
C TYR A 117 7.60 -27.86 9.71
N ALA A 118 8.59 -28.29 10.49
CA ALA A 118 9.82 -28.90 10.01
C ALA A 118 9.64 -30.40 9.80
N LEU A 119 9.92 -30.86 8.60
CA LEU A 119 9.86 -32.24 8.16
C LEU A 119 11.27 -32.76 7.83
N LEU A 120 11.43 -34.07 7.77
CA LEU A 120 12.65 -34.70 7.29
C LEU A 120 13.94 -34.18 7.96
N ASN A 121 13.96 -34.11 9.30
CA ASN A 121 15.07 -33.56 10.06
C ASN A 121 15.49 -32.14 9.59
N ASP A 122 14.50 -31.24 9.46
CA ASP A 122 14.66 -29.85 9.01
C ASP A 122 15.04 -29.66 7.53
N TRP A 123 15.08 -30.75 6.77
CA TRP A 123 15.39 -30.70 5.34
C TRP A 123 14.27 -30.04 4.53
N LEU A 124 13.03 -30.28 4.93
CA LEU A 124 11.84 -29.65 4.36
C LEU A 124 11.08 -28.91 5.45
N VAL A 125 10.79 -27.65 5.19
CA VAL A 125 9.92 -26.82 6.04
C VAL A 125 8.72 -26.41 5.22
N VAL A 126 7.53 -26.67 5.74
CA VAL A 126 6.29 -26.17 5.17
C VAL A 126 5.71 -25.12 6.10
N GLY A 127 5.09 -24.08 5.53
CA GLY A 127 4.57 -22.97 6.30
C GLY A 127 3.26 -22.44 5.74
N ALA A 128 2.52 -21.79 6.62
CA ALA A 128 1.35 -21.00 6.29
C ALA A 128 1.50 -19.64 6.97
N LEU A 129 1.25 -18.56 6.22
CA LEU A 129 1.32 -17.20 6.68
C LEU A 129 0.01 -16.49 6.33
N TYR A 130 -0.65 -15.95 7.34
CA TYR A 130 -1.78 -15.08 7.16
C TYR A 130 -1.36 -13.64 7.49
N THR A 131 -1.68 -12.71 6.60
CA THR A 131 -1.46 -11.28 6.79
C THR A 131 -2.79 -10.55 6.61
N GLY A 132 -3.22 -9.84 7.64
CA GLY A 132 -4.40 -8.97 7.62
C GLY A 132 -3.97 -7.52 7.77
N ARG A 133 -4.16 -6.70 6.73
CA ARG A 133 -3.85 -5.28 6.74
C ARG A 133 -5.14 -4.47 6.89
N PHE A 134 -5.31 -3.81 8.04
CA PHE A 134 -6.52 -3.09 8.42
C PHE A 134 -6.53 -1.67 7.87
N ALA A 135 -6.70 -1.54 6.55
CA ALA A 135 -6.81 -0.25 5.88
C ALA A 135 -8.26 0.19 5.73
N LYS A 136 -8.52 1.51 5.79
CA LYS A 136 -9.80 2.08 5.37
C LYS A 136 -9.70 2.54 3.91
N PRO A 137 -10.67 2.30 3.05
CA PRO A 137 -12.01 1.74 3.31
C PRO A 137 -12.08 0.21 3.33
N LYS A 138 -11.01 -0.51 2.98
CA LYS A 138 -11.06 -1.97 2.82
C LYS A 138 -9.88 -2.65 3.51
N THR A 139 -10.16 -3.67 4.32
CA THR A 139 -9.15 -4.58 4.85
C THR A 139 -8.66 -5.52 3.74
N LEU A 140 -7.35 -5.66 3.64
CA LEU A 140 -6.70 -6.59 2.72
C LEU A 140 -6.23 -7.81 3.50
N ASN A 141 -6.64 -8.98 3.05
CA ASN A 141 -6.25 -10.25 3.65
C ASN A 141 -5.43 -11.05 2.64
N GLU A 142 -4.40 -11.69 3.12
CA GLU A 142 -3.55 -12.58 2.34
C GLU A 142 -3.29 -13.86 3.12
N LEU A 143 -3.38 -15.00 2.45
CA LEU A 143 -3.00 -16.29 2.98
C LEU A 143 -2.04 -16.96 2.01
N THR A 144 -0.82 -17.18 2.46
CA THR A 144 0.27 -17.74 1.68
C THR A 144 0.73 -19.06 2.29
N PHE A 145 0.82 -20.08 1.48
CA PHE A 145 1.48 -21.34 1.80
C PHE A 145 2.90 -21.33 1.24
N SER A 146 3.84 -21.90 1.96
CA SER A 146 5.24 -21.98 1.55
C SER A 146 5.81 -23.37 1.81
N ALA A 147 6.80 -23.72 0.99
CA ALA A 147 7.65 -24.89 1.19
C ALA A 147 9.10 -24.48 0.92
N CYS A 148 9.99 -24.86 1.81
CA CYS A 148 11.42 -24.60 1.72
C CYS A 148 12.20 -25.89 1.87
N ILE A 149 13.02 -26.22 0.88
CA ILE A 149 13.95 -27.33 0.91
C ILE A 149 15.33 -26.77 1.21
N ARG A 150 15.95 -27.22 2.31
CA ARG A 150 17.26 -26.75 2.80
C ARG A 150 18.18 -27.91 3.19
N PRO A 151 18.74 -28.61 2.19
CA PRO A 151 19.62 -29.75 2.45
C PRO A 151 20.90 -29.36 3.18
N THR A 152 21.37 -28.13 3.01
CA THR A 152 22.53 -27.57 3.71
C THR A 152 22.32 -26.10 4.05
N ASN A 153 23.13 -25.55 4.94
CA ASN A 153 23.10 -24.12 5.26
C ASN A 153 23.46 -23.22 4.08
N ALA A 154 24.14 -23.77 3.08
CA ALA A 154 24.58 -23.06 1.88
C ALA A 154 23.58 -23.11 0.72
N PHE A 155 22.65 -24.08 0.72
CA PHE A 155 21.71 -24.28 -0.38
C PHE A 155 20.27 -24.38 0.13
N ASN A 156 19.44 -23.43 -0.29
CA ASN A 156 18.00 -23.43 0.02
C ASN A 156 17.19 -23.07 -1.22
N VAL A 157 16.10 -23.79 -1.41
CA VAL A 157 15.08 -23.45 -2.42
C VAL A 157 13.74 -23.31 -1.73
N ALA A 158 13.07 -22.21 -1.94
CA ALA A 158 11.74 -21.97 -1.40
C ALA A 158 10.75 -21.65 -2.51
N ALA A 159 9.53 -22.11 -2.34
CA ALA A 159 8.38 -21.76 -3.16
C ALA A 159 7.24 -21.30 -2.26
N SER A 160 6.47 -20.32 -2.72
CA SER A 160 5.28 -19.82 -2.02
C SER A 160 4.10 -19.68 -2.98
N TYR A 161 2.91 -19.82 -2.43
CA TYR A 161 1.67 -19.67 -3.17
C TYR A 161 0.61 -18.97 -2.31
N SER A 162 0.19 -17.78 -2.75
CA SER A 162 -0.89 -17.04 -2.11
C SER A 162 -2.24 -17.42 -2.71
N VAL A 163 -3.14 -17.91 -1.86
CA VAL A 163 -4.49 -18.36 -2.26
C VAL A 163 -5.54 -17.30 -2.06
N LEU A 164 -5.30 -16.37 -1.13
CA LEU A 164 -6.21 -15.30 -0.75
C LEU A 164 -5.42 -14.00 -0.80
N GLN A 165 -5.69 -13.20 -1.80
CA GLN A 165 -5.02 -11.92 -2.02
C GLN A 165 -5.96 -10.95 -2.75
N GLY A 166 -5.86 -9.67 -2.45
CA GLY A 166 -6.71 -8.65 -3.05
C GLY A 166 -6.56 -8.50 -4.57
N ALA A 167 -5.39 -8.84 -5.11
CA ALA A 167 -5.04 -8.70 -6.53
C ALA A 167 -5.04 -10.02 -7.32
N GLY A 168 -5.37 -11.16 -6.69
CA GLY A 168 -5.37 -12.48 -7.34
C GLY A 168 -4.38 -13.47 -6.72
N LYS A 169 -4.24 -14.61 -7.35
CA LYS A 169 -3.33 -15.68 -6.91
C LYS A 169 -1.92 -15.40 -7.39
N THR A 170 -0.94 -15.52 -6.50
CA THR A 170 0.46 -15.28 -6.83
C THR A 170 1.33 -16.46 -6.44
N PHE A 171 2.45 -16.59 -7.13
CA PHE A 171 3.46 -17.59 -6.88
C PHE A 171 4.81 -16.91 -6.70
N GLY A 172 5.59 -17.36 -5.72
CA GLY A 172 6.93 -16.89 -5.45
C GLY A 172 7.94 -18.02 -5.47
N LEU A 173 9.16 -17.73 -5.89
CA LEU A 173 10.32 -18.60 -5.84
C LEU A 173 11.51 -17.88 -5.26
N ALA A 174 12.30 -18.58 -4.45
CA ALA A 174 13.56 -18.08 -3.92
C ALA A 174 14.63 -19.17 -3.93
N LEU A 175 15.85 -18.78 -4.22
CA LEU A 175 17.04 -19.62 -4.25
C LEU A 175 18.14 -18.95 -3.42
N LYS A 176 18.78 -19.69 -2.54
CA LYS A 176 19.99 -19.30 -1.82
C LYS A 176 21.15 -20.23 -2.18
N LEU A 177 22.29 -19.67 -2.54
CA LEU A 177 23.55 -20.35 -2.85
C LEU A 177 24.69 -19.70 -2.08
N GLY A 178 25.05 -20.26 -0.91
CA GLY A 178 26.06 -19.64 -0.04
C GLY A 178 25.65 -18.23 0.39
N PRO A 179 26.47 -17.20 0.09
CA PRO A 179 26.15 -15.81 0.40
C PRO A 179 25.17 -15.18 -0.60
N PHE A 180 24.94 -15.82 -1.76
CA PHE A 180 24.07 -15.30 -2.81
C PHE A 180 22.63 -15.75 -2.58
N PHE A 181 21.72 -14.83 -2.85
CA PHE A 181 20.30 -15.09 -2.77
C PHE A 181 19.62 -14.39 -3.95
N ALA A 182 18.68 -15.07 -4.56
CA ALA A 182 17.81 -14.55 -5.60
C ALA A 182 16.40 -15.04 -5.38
N GLY A 183 15.42 -14.18 -5.60
CA GLY A 183 14.01 -14.55 -5.43
C GLY A 183 13.11 -13.63 -6.22
N THR A 184 11.92 -14.11 -6.48
CA THR A 184 10.85 -13.35 -7.09
C THR A 184 9.54 -13.67 -6.38
N ASP A 185 8.79 -12.64 -6.06
CA ASP A 185 7.43 -12.72 -5.57
C ASP A 185 6.47 -12.22 -6.64
N TYR A 186 5.19 -12.51 -6.46
CA TYR A 186 4.14 -12.01 -7.35
C TYR A 186 4.25 -12.43 -8.81
N MET A 187 4.71 -13.65 -9.08
CA MET A 187 4.50 -14.25 -10.41
C MET A 187 3.01 -14.56 -10.58
N PHE A 188 2.35 -13.85 -11.48
CA PHE A 188 0.94 -14.06 -11.76
C PHE A 188 0.76 -15.13 -12.83
N PHE A 189 0.24 -16.28 -12.44
CA PHE A 189 -0.19 -17.33 -13.35
C PHE A 189 -1.71 -17.28 -13.50
N GLY A 190 -2.21 -16.58 -14.49
CA GLY A 190 -3.64 -16.59 -14.77
C GLY A 190 -4.07 -15.66 -15.89
N LYS A 191 -5.07 -16.10 -16.66
CA LYS A 191 -5.71 -15.37 -17.76
C LYS A 191 -6.52 -14.13 -17.32
N ASN A 192 -6.67 -13.87 -16.03
CA ASN A 192 -7.52 -12.80 -15.48
C ASN A 192 -6.70 -11.80 -14.66
N THR A 193 -5.76 -11.12 -15.31
CA THR A 193 -5.21 -9.85 -14.83
C THR A 193 -6.13 -8.67 -15.15
N LYS A 194 -7.43 -8.91 -15.32
CA LYS A 194 -8.40 -7.83 -15.49
C LYS A 194 -8.76 -7.28 -14.12
N ASN A 195 -8.49 -6.00 -13.95
CA ASN A 195 -8.92 -5.10 -12.89
C ASN A 195 -8.06 -5.12 -11.62
N VAL A 196 -6.87 -4.52 -11.74
CA VAL A 196 -6.37 -3.66 -10.68
C VAL A 196 -6.94 -2.27 -10.99
N ASN A 197 -8.06 -1.94 -10.40
CA ASN A 197 -8.58 -0.58 -10.31
C ASN A 197 -8.42 -0.11 -8.87
#